data_983ea4f92b0df81315e4848727fae4e1
#
_entry.id   983ea4f92b0df81315e4848727fae4e1
#
_cell.length_a   1.000
_cell.length_b   1.000
_cell.length_c   1.000
_cell.angle_alpha   90.00
_cell.angle_beta   90.00
_cell.angle_gamma   90.00
#
_symmetry.space_group_name_H-M   'P 1'
#
loop_
_entity.id
_entity.type
_entity.pdbx_description
1 polymer ?
#
loop_
_entity_poly.entity_id
_entity_poly.type
_entity_poly.pdbx_seq_one_letter_code
_entity_poly.pdbx_strand_id
1 'polypeptide(L)'
;PICNILVQDAFGFFATGSAGTNVDAGIIVQSGSFVDSGSAIYHDISKERWSVGKGIASTATNVPDSKWGGFVATVYTASASPIGSSPKYGVGEIHVDDDGEIYIYS
;
A
#
# COMPACT_ATOMS: atom_id res chain seq x y z
N PRO A 1 -8.32 -18.53 19.59
CA PRO A 1 -9.03 -18.87 18.36
C PRO A 1 -8.40 -18.19 17.15
N ILE A 2 -8.41 -18.89 16.07
CA ILE A 2 -7.89 -18.36 14.81
C ILE A 2 -9.09 -18.16 13.89
N CYS A 3 -9.32 -16.90 13.54
CA CYS A 3 -10.40 -16.54 12.62
C CYS A 3 -9.78 -15.87 11.39
N ASN A 4 -9.97 -16.48 10.25
CA ASN A 4 -9.56 -15.89 8.99
C ASN A 4 -10.79 -15.26 8.33
N ILE A 5 -10.55 -14.15 7.64
CA ILE A 5 -11.59 -13.53 6.81
C ILE A 5 -11.46 -14.13 5.42
N LEU A 6 -12.52 -14.80 4.96
CA LEU A 6 -12.59 -15.37 3.64
C LEU A 6 -13.60 -14.57 2.82
N VAL A 7 -13.16 -14.02 1.70
CA VAL A 7 -14.03 -13.26 0.81
C VAL A 7 -14.18 -14.04 -0.48
N GLN A 8 -15.40 -14.41 -0.82
CA GLN A 8 -15.71 -15.17 -2.03
C GLN A 8 -15.89 -14.28 -3.24
N ASP A 9 -16.28 -13.03 -3.05
CA ASP A 9 -16.40 -12.07 -4.12
C ASP A 9 -15.03 -11.60 -4.57
N ALA A 10 -14.91 -11.25 -5.86
CA ALA A 10 -13.63 -10.83 -6.42
C ALA A 10 -13.16 -9.48 -5.88
N PHE A 11 -14.09 -8.58 -5.55
CA PHE A 11 -13.77 -7.25 -5.05
C PHE A 11 -14.51 -6.95 -3.76
N GLY A 12 -13.82 -6.22 -2.86
CA GLY A 12 -14.48 -5.60 -1.73
C GLY A 12 -14.86 -4.16 -2.07
N PHE A 13 -15.98 -3.70 -1.54
CA PHE A 13 -16.42 -2.31 -1.69
C PHE A 13 -16.29 -1.60 -0.34
N PHE A 14 -15.53 -0.52 -0.30
CA PHE A 14 -15.29 0.25 0.91
C PHE A 14 -15.79 1.68 0.72
N ALA A 15 -16.35 2.26 1.79
CA ALA A 15 -16.80 3.65 1.81
C ALA A 15 -17.87 3.93 0.74
N THR A 16 -18.82 3.02 0.56
CA THR A 16 -19.81 3.09 -0.53
C THR A 16 -20.98 4.00 -0.21
N GLY A 17 -21.16 4.39 1.04
CA GLY A 17 -22.29 5.23 1.44
C GLY A 17 -21.97 6.71 1.45
N SER A 18 -22.96 7.53 1.81
CA SER A 18 -22.75 8.97 1.93
C SER A 18 -21.67 9.32 2.95
N ALA A 19 -21.47 8.49 3.96
CA ALA A 19 -20.37 8.68 4.93
C ALA A 19 -18.99 8.47 4.30
N GLY A 20 -18.91 7.84 3.13
CA GLY A 20 -17.67 7.67 2.41
C GLY A 20 -17.26 8.87 1.56
N THR A 21 -18.07 9.93 1.53
CA THR A 21 -17.76 11.14 0.79
C THR A 21 -16.64 11.91 1.49
N ASN A 22 -15.58 12.23 0.78
CA ASN A 22 -14.43 12.98 1.28
C ASN A 22 -13.68 12.31 2.43
N VAL A 23 -13.71 10.97 2.49
CA VAL A 23 -12.89 10.21 3.43
C VAL A 23 -11.89 9.35 2.67
N ASP A 24 -10.73 9.13 3.27
CA ASP A 24 -9.79 8.14 2.79
C ASP A 24 -10.30 6.75 3.16
N ALA A 25 -10.10 5.80 2.28
CA ALA A 25 -10.60 4.45 2.49
C ALA A 25 -9.56 3.42 2.11
N GLY A 26 -9.46 2.37 2.91
CA GLY A 26 -8.51 1.30 2.67
C GLY A 26 -8.43 0.35 3.84
N ILE A 27 -7.25 -0.22 4.01
CA ILE A 27 -6.98 -1.20 5.04
C ILE A 27 -5.94 -0.64 6.00
N ILE A 28 -6.25 -0.69 7.29
CA ILE A 28 -5.31 -0.30 8.35
C ILE A 28 -4.90 -1.55 9.11
N VAL A 29 -3.60 -1.75 9.26
CA VAL A 29 -3.03 -2.80 10.10
C VAL A 29 -2.44 -2.14 11.32
N GLN A 30 -2.97 -2.43 12.49
CA GLN A 30 -2.46 -1.92 13.74
C GLN A 30 -1.68 -3.01 14.47
N SER A 31 -0.43 -2.73 14.78
CA SER A 31 0.42 -3.64 15.53
C SER A 31 0.28 -3.37 17.02
N GLY A 32 -0.26 -4.34 17.75
CA GLY A 32 -0.42 -4.23 19.19
C GLY A 32 -1.59 -3.34 19.60
N SER A 33 -1.48 -2.75 20.78
CA SER A 33 -2.55 -1.98 21.40
C SER A 33 -2.40 -0.46 21.30
N PHE A 34 -1.40 0.02 20.58
CA PHE A 34 -1.20 1.46 20.45
C PHE A 34 -2.15 2.03 19.41
N VAL A 35 -2.95 3.01 19.83
CA VAL A 35 -4.02 3.54 18.97
C VAL A 35 -3.54 4.34 17.77
N ASP A 36 -2.31 4.84 17.80
CA ASP A 36 -1.74 5.66 16.75
C ASP A 36 -0.63 4.96 15.98
N SER A 37 -0.63 3.63 15.95
CA SER A 37 0.44 2.84 15.33
C SER A 37 0.04 2.15 14.04
N GLY A 38 -1.11 2.48 13.49
CA GLY A 38 -1.61 1.84 12.28
C GLY A 38 -0.78 2.15 11.04
N SER A 39 -0.60 1.14 10.21
CA SER A 39 -0.04 1.29 8.86
C SER A 39 -1.14 1.00 7.87
N ALA A 40 -1.26 1.78 6.83
CA ALA A 40 -2.38 1.68 5.91
C ALA A 40 -1.95 1.69 4.46
N ILE A 41 -2.72 0.96 3.65
CA ILE A 41 -2.80 1.16 2.21
C ILE A 41 -4.19 1.69 1.95
N TYR A 42 -4.29 2.85 1.33
CA TYR A 42 -5.58 3.54 1.24
C TYR A 42 -5.68 4.37 -0.05
N HIS A 43 -6.92 4.64 -0.43
CA HIS A 43 -7.21 5.62 -1.47
C HIS A 43 -7.35 6.99 -0.83
N ASP A 44 -6.45 7.90 -1.20
CA ASP A 44 -6.43 9.27 -0.70
C ASP A 44 -7.38 10.10 -1.54
N ILE A 45 -8.51 10.48 -0.94
CA ILE A 45 -9.55 11.19 -1.66
C ILE A 45 -9.10 12.59 -2.08
N SER A 46 -8.25 13.24 -1.29
CA SER A 46 -7.80 14.60 -1.59
C SER A 46 -6.85 14.64 -2.79
N LYS A 47 -6.11 13.57 -3.02
CA LYS A 47 -5.14 13.47 -4.12
C LYS A 47 -5.63 12.55 -5.25
N GLU A 48 -6.77 11.89 -5.05
CA GLU A 48 -7.34 10.93 -5.98
C GLU A 48 -6.33 9.85 -6.42
N ARG A 49 -5.59 9.30 -5.43
CA ARG A 49 -4.56 8.29 -5.70
C ARG A 49 -4.42 7.33 -4.54
N TRP A 50 -3.75 6.22 -4.80
CA TRP A 50 -3.39 5.27 -3.77
C TRP A 50 -2.14 5.72 -3.03
N SER A 51 -2.15 5.54 -1.71
CA SER A 51 -1.06 5.98 -0.85
C SER A 51 -0.83 4.98 0.27
N VAL A 52 0.32 5.12 0.93
CA VAL A 52 0.69 4.33 2.10
C VAL A 52 0.90 5.30 3.26
N GLY A 53 0.35 4.96 4.41
CA GLY A 53 0.49 5.78 5.60
C GLY A 53 1.00 5.01 6.79
N LYS A 54 1.50 5.73 7.77
CA LYS A 54 2.00 5.16 9.03
C LYS A 54 1.54 6.03 10.20
N GLY A 55 1.56 5.45 11.40
CA GLY A 55 1.17 6.17 12.61
C GLY A 55 -0.28 6.64 12.59
N ILE A 56 -1.17 5.80 12.06
CA ILE A 56 -2.56 6.17 11.82
C ILE A 56 -3.42 5.59 12.93
N ALA A 57 -4.30 6.42 13.47
CA ALA A 57 -5.27 5.97 14.47
C ALA A 57 -6.34 5.09 13.81
N SER A 58 -6.80 4.09 14.54
CA SER A 58 -7.84 3.18 14.04
C SER A 58 -9.17 3.88 13.75
N THR A 59 -9.35 5.08 14.31
CA THR A 59 -10.56 5.89 14.11
C THR A 59 -10.38 6.97 13.04
N ALA A 60 -9.24 7.01 12.37
CA ALA A 60 -8.96 8.04 11.38
C ALA A 60 -9.91 7.94 10.19
N THR A 61 -10.35 9.07 9.70
CA THR A 61 -11.17 9.17 8.48
C THR A 61 -10.37 9.73 7.31
N ASN A 62 -9.28 10.42 7.60
CA ASN A 62 -8.38 10.97 6.60
C ASN A 62 -6.95 10.85 7.10
N VAL A 63 -6.03 10.66 6.18
CA VAL A 63 -4.61 10.53 6.49
C VAL A 63 -3.91 11.81 6.02
N PRO A 64 -3.40 12.62 6.95
CA PRO A 64 -2.68 13.83 6.56
C PRO A 64 -1.35 13.48 5.89
N ASP A 65 -0.85 14.38 5.06
CA ASP A 65 0.40 14.17 4.30
C ASP A 65 1.58 13.88 5.24
N SER A 66 1.56 14.43 6.45
CA SER A 66 2.61 14.17 7.45
C SER A 66 2.70 12.71 7.88
N LYS A 67 1.69 11.90 7.60
CA LYS A 67 1.64 10.49 7.95
C LYS A 67 1.96 9.57 6.79
N TRP A 68 2.40 10.10 5.66
CA TRP A 68 2.81 9.25 4.55
C TRP A 68 3.97 8.34 4.95
N GLY A 69 3.86 7.08 4.61
CA GLY A 69 4.88 6.07 4.84
C GLY A 69 5.62 5.74 3.56
N GLY A 70 6.65 4.92 3.73
CA GLY A 70 7.39 4.38 2.60
C GLY A 70 6.79 3.07 2.11
N PHE A 71 6.96 2.80 0.86
CA PHE A 71 6.63 1.53 0.25
C PHE A 71 7.91 0.92 -0.33
N VAL A 72 8.19 -0.32 0.03
CA VAL A 72 9.41 -0.98 -0.45
C VAL A 72 9.11 -1.61 -1.81
N ALA A 73 9.83 -1.13 -2.82
CA ALA A 73 9.79 -1.76 -4.14
C ALA A 73 10.53 -3.10 -4.12
N THR A 74 10.39 -3.88 -5.16
CA THR A 74 11.13 -5.12 -5.30
C THR A 74 12.63 -4.82 -5.28
N VAL A 75 13.35 -5.45 -4.36
CA VAL A 75 14.80 -5.29 -4.26
C VAL A 75 15.45 -6.48 -4.94
N TYR A 76 16.27 -6.18 -5.95
CA TYR A 76 17.06 -7.19 -6.65
C TYR A 76 18.42 -7.30 -5.96
N THR A 77 18.83 -8.52 -5.63
CA THR A 77 19.97 -8.76 -4.76
C THR A 77 21.33 -8.74 -5.46
N ALA A 78 21.36 -8.35 -6.74
CA ALA A 78 22.60 -8.22 -7.49
C ALA A 78 22.72 -6.79 -8.03
N SER A 79 23.98 -6.36 -8.27
CA SER A 79 24.26 -5.04 -8.84
C SER A 79 24.06 -5.06 -10.36
N ALA A 80 22.87 -5.44 -10.79
CA ALA A 80 22.58 -5.55 -12.21
C ALA A 80 21.07 -5.42 -12.43
N SER A 81 20.72 -5.01 -13.63
CA SER A 81 19.32 -4.99 -14.02
C SER A 81 18.70 -6.38 -13.89
N PRO A 82 17.52 -6.50 -13.30
CA PRO A 82 16.79 -7.76 -13.32
C PRO A 82 16.41 -8.07 -14.77
N ILE A 83 17.04 -9.09 -15.32
CA ILE A 83 16.90 -9.38 -16.75
C ILE A 83 15.48 -9.86 -17.05
N GLY A 84 14.84 -9.20 -17.98
CA GLY A 84 13.45 -9.43 -18.33
C GLY A 84 13.21 -10.63 -19.22
N SER A 85 13.92 -11.73 -19.01
CA SER A 85 13.66 -12.96 -19.73
C SER A 85 12.55 -13.79 -19.09
N SER A 86 12.12 -13.39 -17.91
CA SER A 86 11.08 -14.10 -17.17
C SER A 86 9.73 -13.48 -17.42
N PRO A 87 8.67 -14.26 -17.66
CA PRO A 87 7.31 -13.73 -17.72
C PRO A 87 6.80 -13.17 -16.40
N LYS A 88 7.60 -13.24 -15.34
CA LYS A 88 7.23 -12.66 -14.04
C LYS A 88 7.28 -11.14 -14.03
N TYR A 89 8.07 -10.54 -14.92
CA TYR A 89 8.24 -9.09 -14.94
C TYR A 89 7.29 -8.45 -15.94
N GLY A 90 6.52 -7.49 -15.49
CA GLY A 90 5.59 -6.76 -16.33
C GLY A 90 6.09 -5.37 -16.66
N VAL A 91 5.70 -4.87 -17.82
CA VAL A 91 6.02 -3.51 -18.24
C VAL A 91 5.54 -2.52 -17.19
N GLY A 92 6.40 -1.61 -16.77
CA GLY A 92 6.10 -0.63 -15.73
C GLY A 92 6.49 -1.06 -14.33
N GLU A 93 6.94 -2.30 -14.15
CA GLU A 93 7.37 -2.79 -12.85
C GLU A 93 8.68 -2.11 -12.45
N ILE A 94 8.78 -1.74 -11.18
CA ILE A 94 9.93 -1.01 -10.64
C ILE A 94 10.76 -1.96 -9.78
N HIS A 95 12.07 -2.02 -10.06
CA HIS A 95 13.02 -2.83 -9.30
C HIS A 95 14.17 -1.95 -8.83
N VAL A 96 14.68 -2.26 -7.63
CA VAL A 96 15.83 -1.58 -7.06
C VAL A 96 16.92 -2.63 -6.84
N ASP A 97 18.12 -2.39 -7.34
CA ASP A 97 19.24 -3.30 -7.10
C ASP A 97 19.91 -3.01 -5.75
N ASP A 98 20.93 -3.79 -5.39
CA ASP A 98 21.61 -3.62 -4.11
C ASP A 98 22.56 -2.42 -4.07
N ASP A 99 22.81 -1.77 -5.21
CA ASP A 99 23.52 -0.50 -5.28
C ASP A 99 22.58 0.71 -5.18
N GLY A 100 21.29 0.50 -5.12
CA GLY A 100 20.30 1.56 -5.08
C GLY A 100 19.90 2.10 -6.45
N GLU A 101 20.29 1.44 -7.53
CA GLU A 101 19.85 1.84 -8.86
C GLU A 101 18.42 1.38 -9.13
N ILE A 102 17.67 2.21 -9.83
CA ILE A 102 16.27 1.96 -10.11
C ILE A 102 16.10 1.53 -11.55
N TYR A 103 15.40 0.45 -11.77
CA TYR A 103 15.09 -0.10 -13.08
C TYR A 103 13.59 -0.14 -13.27
N ILE A 104 13.15 0.25 -14.45
CA ILE A 104 11.75 0.13 -14.84
C ILE A 104 11.70 -0.84 -16.02
N TYR A 105 10.90 -1.89 -15.88
CA TYR A 105 10.71 -2.86 -16.95
C TYR A 105 9.87 -2.23 -18.06
N SER A 106 10.40 -2.20 -19.23
CA SER A 106 9.75 -1.53 -20.37
C SER A 106 9.48 -2.44 -21.56
#